data_5f92d18f8558c61335ce47ba13e725c9
#
_entry.id   5f92d18f8558c61335ce47ba13e725c9
#
_cell.length_a   1.000
_cell.length_b   1.000
_cell.length_c   1.000
_cell.angle_alpha   90.00
_cell.angle_beta   90.00
_cell.angle_gamma   90.00
#
_symmetry.space_group_name_H-M   'P 1'
#
loop_
_entity.id
_entity.type
_entity.pdbx_description
1 polymer ?
#
loop_
_entity_poly.entity_id
_entity_poly.type
_entity_poly.pdbx_seq_one_letter_code
_entity_poly.pdbx_strand_id
1 'polypeptide(L)'
;DVPIYKTTYIPSTAKGTETYIYNIGKSDLRKEVASEMVDEVVEQLDSVSLKQIKEYESEIDPTKKMMASILAQQYFQRAASLALTIEEEFKAAGRVSREAKQRPTGIWVLQAVAMPAVLIETGFISNPEEEEYLNSEIGQNELCEAITKALLRYKNSLENQQKANG
;
A
#
# COMPACT_ATOMS: atom_id res chain seq x y z
N ASP A 1 -32.77 14.54 30.16
CA ASP A 1 -33.19 13.59 29.11
C ASP A 1 -32.37 13.83 27.88
N VAL A 2 -31.41 12.92 27.62
CA VAL A 2 -30.65 12.92 26.37
C VAL A 2 -31.52 12.25 25.31
N PRO A 3 -31.80 12.89 24.17
CA PRO A 3 -32.63 12.28 23.15
C PRO A 3 -31.90 11.03 22.61
N ILE A 4 -32.53 9.89 22.82
CA ILE A 4 -32.08 8.62 22.20
C ILE A 4 -32.45 8.71 20.72
N TYR A 5 -31.51 9.10 19.89
CA TYR A 5 -31.68 8.98 18.43
C TYR A 5 -31.75 7.49 18.10
N LYS A 6 -32.93 6.98 17.80
CA LYS A 6 -33.10 5.69 17.13
C LYS A 6 -32.51 5.83 15.75
N THR A 7 -31.23 5.52 15.61
CA THR A 7 -30.62 5.33 14.29
C THR A 7 -31.27 4.10 13.67
N THR A 8 -32.15 4.31 12.71
CA THR A 8 -32.68 3.20 11.91
C THR A 8 -31.52 2.63 11.12
N TYR A 9 -31.03 1.45 11.50
CA TYR A 9 -30.01 0.74 10.73
C TYR A 9 -30.61 0.35 9.38
N ILE A 10 -30.08 0.93 8.30
CA ILE A 10 -30.42 0.55 6.94
C ILE A 10 -29.29 -0.34 6.46
N PRO A 11 -29.53 -1.66 6.25
CA PRO A 11 -28.50 -2.55 5.74
C PRO A 11 -27.95 -2.04 4.40
N SER A 12 -26.65 -2.06 4.25
CA SER A 12 -25.99 -1.75 2.98
C SER A 12 -26.09 -2.93 2.02
N THR A 13 -26.17 -2.65 0.74
CA THR A 13 -26.04 -3.64 -0.34
C THR A 13 -24.62 -3.75 -0.86
N ALA A 14 -23.70 -2.94 -0.34
CA ALA A 14 -22.29 -3.01 -0.71
C ALA A 14 -21.69 -4.33 -0.28
N LYS A 15 -20.93 -4.98 -1.18
CA LYS A 15 -20.24 -6.24 -0.91
C LYS A 15 -18.97 -6.39 -1.74
N GLY A 16 -18.08 -7.27 -1.27
CA GLY A 16 -16.84 -7.61 -1.95
C GLY A 16 -15.60 -6.96 -1.34
N THR A 17 -14.48 -7.09 -2.01
CA THR A 17 -13.16 -6.64 -1.56
C THR A 17 -12.70 -5.43 -2.32
N GLU A 18 -11.94 -4.54 -1.68
CA GLU A 18 -11.28 -3.41 -2.30
C GLU A 18 -9.84 -3.32 -1.78
N THR A 19 -8.87 -3.11 -2.67
CA THR A 19 -7.48 -2.89 -2.24
C THR A 19 -7.04 -1.49 -2.63
N TYR A 20 -6.64 -0.71 -1.64
CA TYR A 20 -6.23 0.69 -1.83
C TYR A 20 -4.73 0.86 -1.79
N ILE A 21 -4.24 1.69 -2.71
CA ILE A 21 -2.88 2.24 -2.69
C ILE A 21 -2.93 3.73 -2.40
N TYR A 22 -1.80 4.30 -1.97
CA TYR A 22 -1.72 5.74 -1.74
C TYR A 22 -1.92 6.54 -3.05
N ASN A 23 -2.39 7.79 -2.92
CA ASN A 23 -2.55 8.69 -4.05
C ASN A 23 -1.22 9.37 -4.39
N ILE A 24 -0.69 9.11 -5.59
CA ILE A 24 0.59 9.68 -6.03
C ILE A 24 0.58 11.20 -6.12
N GLY A 25 -0.58 11.81 -6.41
CA GLY A 25 -0.74 13.28 -6.44
C GLY A 25 -0.69 13.95 -5.06
N LYS A 26 -0.73 13.16 -3.96
CA LYS A 26 -0.63 13.60 -2.56
C LYS A 26 0.56 12.95 -1.85
N SER A 27 1.66 12.78 -2.55
CA SER A 27 2.81 11.99 -2.11
C SER A 27 3.94 12.81 -1.44
N ASP A 28 3.68 14.05 -1.01
CA ASP A 28 4.73 14.90 -0.46
C ASP A 28 5.36 14.28 0.79
N LEU A 29 4.56 13.78 1.73
CA LEU A 29 5.06 13.05 2.89
C LEU A 29 5.89 11.82 2.49
N ARG A 30 5.48 11.09 1.44
CA ARG A 30 6.23 9.92 0.97
C ARG A 30 7.55 10.28 0.29
N LYS A 31 7.62 11.43 -0.36
CA LYS A 31 8.89 11.96 -0.90
C LYS A 31 9.82 12.37 0.23
N GLU A 32 9.28 12.94 1.30
CA GLU A 32 10.03 13.28 2.52
C GLU A 32 10.61 12.03 3.16
N VAL A 33 9.79 11.00 3.44
CA VAL A 33 10.24 9.70 3.97
C VAL A 33 11.25 9.03 3.02
N ALA A 34 11.03 9.07 1.71
CA ALA A 34 11.99 8.53 0.74
C ALA A 34 13.30 9.35 0.71
N SER A 35 13.26 10.65 0.99
CA SER A 35 14.45 11.48 1.12
C SER A 35 15.28 11.11 2.35
N GLU A 36 14.64 10.83 3.49
CA GLU A 36 15.32 10.34 4.70
C GLU A 36 16.04 9.02 4.46
N MET A 37 15.43 8.09 3.69
CA MET A 37 16.10 6.84 3.29
C MET A 37 17.30 7.07 2.38
N VAL A 38 17.23 8.03 1.47
CA VAL A 38 18.40 8.39 0.64
C VAL A 38 19.54 8.87 1.52
N ASP A 39 19.25 9.64 2.57
CA ASP A 39 20.27 10.08 3.54
C ASP A 39 20.90 8.91 4.27
N GLU A 40 20.09 7.96 4.74
CA GLU A 40 20.58 6.77 5.45
C GLU A 40 21.47 5.89 4.55
N VAL A 41 21.12 5.75 3.27
CA VAL A 41 21.93 5.02 2.29
C VAL A 41 23.23 5.80 1.96
N VAL A 42 23.15 7.11 1.82
CA VAL A 42 24.32 7.98 1.56
C VAL A 42 25.28 7.96 2.76
N GLU A 43 24.78 7.94 3.99
CA GLU A 43 25.61 7.83 5.20
C GLU A 43 26.38 6.50 5.31
N GLN A 44 25.88 5.44 4.68
CA GLN A 44 26.55 4.14 4.60
C GLN A 44 27.63 4.06 3.49
N LEU A 45 27.65 5.03 2.58
CA LEU A 45 28.69 5.16 1.56
C LEU A 45 29.93 5.84 2.15
N ASP A 46 31.09 5.38 1.69
CA ASP A 46 32.44 5.69 2.20
C ASP A 46 32.66 7.17 2.58
N SER A 47 33.33 7.39 3.71
CA SER A 47 33.59 8.70 4.37
C SER A 47 34.34 9.75 3.50
N VAL A 48 34.94 9.36 2.37
CA VAL A 48 35.62 10.25 1.43
C VAL A 48 34.63 10.94 0.51
N SER A 49 33.58 10.23 0.07
CA SER A 49 32.50 10.76 -0.76
C SER A 49 31.58 11.70 0.04
N LEU A 50 31.40 11.42 1.34
CA LEU A 50 30.57 12.23 2.26
C LEU A 50 31.13 13.64 2.48
N LYS A 51 32.45 13.80 2.53
CA LYS A 51 33.07 15.13 2.70
C LYS A 51 32.85 16.05 1.51
N GLN A 52 32.85 15.50 0.31
CA GLN A 52 32.58 16.28 -0.92
C GLN A 52 31.11 16.65 -1.05
N ILE A 53 30.19 15.82 -0.54
CA ILE A 53 28.73 16.07 -0.57
C ILE A 53 28.35 17.11 0.48
N LYS A 54 28.92 17.06 1.70
CA LYS A 54 28.63 18.01 2.81
C LYS A 54 29.12 19.43 2.54
N GLU A 55 30.06 19.63 1.67
CA GLU A 55 30.54 20.97 1.29
C GLU A 55 29.59 21.71 0.32
N TYR A 56 28.61 20.98 -0.26
CA TYR A 56 27.53 21.51 -1.12
C TYR A 56 26.16 21.66 -0.41
N GLU A 57 26.07 21.35 0.89
CA GLU A 57 24.83 21.40 1.68
C GLU A 57 24.45 22.84 2.10
N SER A 58 24.00 23.65 1.16
CA SER A 58 23.28 24.87 1.54
C SER A 58 21.91 25.05 0.85
N GLU A 59 21.45 24.15 0.01
CA GLU A 59 20.06 24.11 -0.46
C GLU A 59 19.76 22.69 -0.92
N ILE A 60 18.56 22.17 -0.57
CA ILE A 60 18.09 20.80 -0.85
C ILE A 60 18.56 20.34 -2.23
N ASP A 61 19.53 19.44 -2.25
CA ASP A 61 20.20 18.96 -3.47
C ASP A 61 19.15 18.49 -4.50
N PRO A 62 19.09 19.06 -5.71
CA PRO A 62 18.16 18.65 -6.76
C PRO A 62 18.27 17.16 -7.10
N THR A 63 19.47 16.58 -7.01
CA THR A 63 19.74 15.15 -7.23
C THR A 63 19.04 14.28 -6.20
N LYS A 64 19.10 14.66 -4.92
CA LYS A 64 18.44 13.99 -3.82
C LYS A 64 16.92 14.00 -3.99
N LYS A 65 16.32 15.14 -4.33
CA LYS A 65 14.88 15.23 -4.65
C LYS A 65 14.50 14.34 -5.83
N MET A 66 15.33 14.28 -6.85
CA MET A 66 15.10 13.41 -8.00
C MET A 66 15.14 11.94 -7.60
N MET A 67 16.14 11.50 -6.82
CA MET A 67 16.25 10.13 -6.32
C MET A 67 15.07 9.76 -5.44
N ALA A 68 14.67 10.61 -4.50
CA ALA A 68 13.50 10.40 -3.65
C ALA A 68 12.21 10.27 -4.48
N SER A 69 12.07 11.05 -5.54
CA SER A 69 10.93 10.97 -6.45
C SER A 69 10.90 9.66 -7.24
N ILE A 70 12.05 9.18 -7.69
CA ILE A 70 12.18 7.87 -8.39
C ILE A 70 11.82 6.73 -7.44
N LEU A 71 12.33 6.74 -6.20
CA LEU A 71 12.00 5.73 -5.19
C LEU A 71 10.50 5.73 -4.84
N ALA A 72 9.91 6.90 -4.63
CA ALA A 72 8.48 7.02 -4.37
C ALA A 72 7.65 6.46 -5.53
N GLN A 73 8.05 6.70 -6.77
CA GLN A 73 7.39 6.14 -7.95
C GLN A 73 7.54 4.61 -8.04
N GLN A 74 8.73 4.08 -7.74
CA GLN A 74 8.94 2.62 -7.70
C GLN A 74 8.08 1.96 -6.63
N TYR A 75 7.98 2.54 -5.44
CA TYR A 75 7.09 2.04 -4.39
C TYR A 75 5.62 2.08 -4.80
N PHE A 76 5.21 3.13 -5.51
CA PHE A 76 3.86 3.21 -6.05
C PHE A 76 3.57 2.07 -7.04
N GLN A 77 4.47 1.86 -8.02
CA GLN A 77 4.31 0.78 -9.01
C GLN A 77 4.27 -0.60 -8.37
N ARG A 78 5.13 -0.84 -7.37
CA ARG A 78 5.16 -2.09 -6.61
C ARG A 78 3.90 -2.27 -5.76
N ALA A 79 3.40 -1.21 -5.13
CA ALA A 79 2.13 -1.25 -4.39
C ALA A 79 0.96 -1.54 -5.32
N ALA A 80 0.92 -0.93 -6.52
CA ALA A 80 -0.10 -1.18 -7.52
C ALA A 80 -0.08 -2.65 -7.99
N SER A 81 1.10 -3.19 -8.28
CA SER A 81 1.26 -4.61 -8.65
C SER A 81 0.76 -5.54 -7.55
N LEU A 82 1.12 -5.27 -6.29
CA LEU A 82 0.66 -6.05 -5.14
C LEU A 82 -0.87 -5.98 -5.00
N ALA A 83 -1.45 -4.78 -5.08
CA ALA A 83 -2.89 -4.58 -4.95
C ALA A 83 -3.68 -5.32 -6.04
N LEU A 84 -3.21 -5.28 -7.29
CA LEU A 84 -3.82 -6.01 -8.39
C LEU A 84 -3.75 -7.53 -8.16
N THR A 85 -2.59 -8.04 -7.71
CA THR A 85 -2.41 -9.47 -7.41
C THR A 85 -3.36 -9.92 -6.30
N ILE A 86 -3.57 -9.10 -5.25
CA ILE A 86 -4.52 -9.40 -4.17
C ILE A 86 -5.95 -9.50 -4.70
N GLU A 87 -6.39 -8.53 -5.50
CA GLU A 87 -7.74 -8.54 -6.07
C GLU A 87 -7.96 -9.71 -7.06
N GLU A 88 -6.92 -10.14 -7.78
CA GLU A 88 -6.98 -11.35 -8.61
C GLU A 88 -7.20 -12.61 -7.76
N GLU A 89 -6.49 -12.77 -6.63
CA GLU A 89 -6.67 -13.91 -5.75
C GLU A 89 -8.02 -13.90 -5.04
N PHE A 90 -8.56 -12.74 -4.68
CA PHE A 90 -9.92 -12.63 -4.18
C PHE A 90 -10.96 -13.04 -5.22
N LYS A 91 -10.80 -12.64 -6.48
CA LYS A 91 -11.65 -13.11 -7.59
C LYS A 91 -11.56 -14.64 -7.74
N ALA A 92 -10.34 -15.20 -7.67
CA ALA A 92 -10.12 -16.64 -7.76
C ALA A 92 -10.75 -17.41 -6.58
N ALA A 93 -10.82 -16.80 -5.41
CA ALA A 93 -11.53 -17.34 -4.23
C ALA A 93 -13.05 -17.14 -4.28
N GLY A 94 -13.60 -16.61 -5.39
CA GLY A 94 -15.04 -16.40 -5.56
C GLY A 94 -15.58 -15.10 -4.93
N ARG A 95 -14.71 -14.23 -4.41
CA ARG A 95 -15.13 -12.92 -3.89
C ARG A 95 -15.45 -11.93 -5.02
N VAL A 96 -16.40 -11.06 -4.76
CA VAL A 96 -16.66 -9.91 -5.65
C VAL A 96 -15.55 -8.90 -5.45
N SER A 97 -14.64 -8.79 -6.42
CA SER A 97 -13.61 -7.74 -6.39
C SER A 97 -14.19 -6.42 -6.88
N ARG A 98 -13.95 -5.37 -6.11
CA ARG A 98 -14.24 -3.98 -6.47
C ARG A 98 -12.99 -3.24 -6.96
N GLU A 99 -11.95 -4.02 -7.28
CA GLU A 99 -10.69 -3.62 -7.89
C GLU A 99 -9.70 -2.88 -6.98
N ALA A 100 -8.47 -2.77 -7.46
CA ALA A 100 -7.44 -1.95 -6.85
C ALA A 100 -7.67 -0.48 -7.20
N LYS A 101 -7.60 0.41 -6.19
CA LYS A 101 -7.95 1.82 -6.33
C LYS A 101 -6.94 2.74 -5.66
N GLN A 102 -6.84 3.96 -6.17
CA GLN A 102 -6.22 5.06 -5.44
C GLN A 102 -7.30 5.78 -4.60
N ARG A 103 -7.07 5.93 -3.31
CA ARG A 103 -8.03 6.64 -2.46
C ARG A 103 -7.91 8.15 -2.70
N PRO A 104 -9.03 8.86 -2.96
CA PRO A 104 -9.01 10.31 -3.19
C PRO A 104 -8.51 11.09 -1.97
N THR A 105 -8.84 10.62 -0.76
CA THR A 105 -8.35 11.16 0.50
C THR A 105 -7.11 10.36 0.93
N GLY A 106 -6.04 11.04 1.29
CA GLY A 106 -4.81 10.38 1.71
C GLY A 106 -5.03 9.49 2.94
N ILE A 107 -4.40 8.32 2.94
CA ILE A 107 -4.32 7.44 4.11
C ILE A 107 -2.91 7.60 4.65
N TRP A 108 -2.79 8.25 5.81
CA TRP A 108 -1.50 8.59 6.39
C TRP A 108 -0.57 7.37 6.52
N VAL A 109 -1.08 6.24 7.02
CA VAL A 109 -0.28 5.02 7.21
C VAL A 109 0.31 4.46 5.92
N LEU A 110 -0.33 4.67 4.75
CA LEU A 110 0.23 4.27 3.46
C LEU A 110 1.27 5.25 2.92
N GLN A 111 1.27 6.48 3.40
CA GLN A 111 2.19 7.54 2.97
C GLN A 111 3.44 7.60 3.84
N ALA A 112 3.30 7.27 5.15
CA ALA A 112 4.36 7.37 6.15
C ALA A 112 5.34 6.19 6.16
N VAL A 113 5.42 5.43 5.06
CA VAL A 113 6.31 4.27 4.97
C VAL A 113 7.11 4.29 3.67
N ALA A 114 8.41 4.00 3.78
CA ALA A 114 9.34 3.92 2.65
C ALA A 114 9.39 2.51 2.05
N MET A 115 8.22 1.96 1.73
CA MET A 115 8.06 0.62 1.14
C MET A 115 6.74 0.53 0.37
N PRO A 116 6.55 -0.47 -0.51
CA PRO A 116 5.23 -0.75 -1.07
C PRO A 116 4.22 -1.03 0.04
N ALA A 117 3.09 -0.33 0.02
CA ALA A 117 2.06 -0.47 1.04
C ALA A 117 0.67 -0.44 0.41
N VAL A 118 -0.22 -1.29 0.92
CA VAL A 118 -1.60 -1.43 0.49
C VAL A 118 -2.53 -1.50 1.70
N LEU A 119 -3.76 -1.04 1.54
CA LEU A 119 -4.85 -1.26 2.49
C LEU A 119 -5.86 -2.20 1.84
N ILE A 120 -6.11 -3.33 2.47
CA ILE A 120 -7.06 -4.34 2.00
C ILE A 120 -8.35 -4.19 2.79
N GLU A 121 -9.44 -3.85 2.12
CA GLU A 121 -10.80 -3.91 2.67
C GLU A 121 -11.42 -5.25 2.24
N THR A 122 -11.59 -6.15 3.21
CA THR A 122 -12.00 -7.54 2.97
C THR A 122 -13.50 -7.72 2.82
N GLY A 123 -14.30 -6.69 3.12
CA GLY A 123 -15.75 -6.72 3.02
C GLY A 123 -16.41 -5.54 3.73
N PHE A 124 -17.72 -5.54 3.75
CA PHE A 124 -18.57 -4.47 4.29
C PHE A 124 -19.47 -5.00 5.42
N ILE A 125 -19.10 -4.76 6.66
CA ILE A 125 -19.87 -5.20 7.86
C ILE A 125 -21.28 -4.58 7.95
N SER A 126 -21.56 -3.53 7.17
CA SER A 126 -22.91 -2.96 7.06
C SER A 126 -23.84 -3.79 6.16
N ASN A 127 -23.33 -4.79 5.46
CA ASN A 127 -24.09 -5.78 4.70
C ASN A 127 -24.20 -7.07 5.53
N PRO A 128 -25.42 -7.54 5.86
CA PRO A 128 -25.58 -8.72 6.72
C PRO A 128 -24.94 -10.01 6.18
N GLU A 129 -24.96 -10.22 4.84
CA GLU A 129 -24.29 -11.39 4.23
C GLU A 129 -22.76 -11.32 4.38
N GLU A 130 -22.20 -10.13 4.22
CA GLU A 130 -20.75 -9.90 4.40
C GLU A 130 -20.37 -10.00 5.88
N GLU A 131 -21.19 -9.47 6.78
CA GLU A 131 -20.98 -9.58 8.22
C GLU A 131 -20.93 -11.05 8.67
N GLU A 132 -21.90 -11.87 8.23
CA GLU A 132 -21.91 -13.31 8.52
C GLU A 132 -20.65 -14.00 7.96
N TYR A 133 -20.29 -13.72 6.71
CA TYR A 133 -19.10 -14.28 6.09
C TYR A 133 -17.81 -13.89 6.82
N LEU A 134 -17.64 -12.60 7.13
CA LEU A 134 -16.44 -12.07 7.81
C LEU A 134 -16.29 -12.59 9.26
N ASN A 135 -17.39 -12.94 9.91
CA ASN A 135 -17.40 -13.54 11.24
C ASN A 135 -17.30 -15.07 11.22
N SER A 136 -17.41 -15.71 10.06
CA SER A 136 -17.27 -17.16 9.93
C SER A 136 -15.80 -17.60 9.86
N GLU A 137 -15.48 -18.75 10.46
CA GLU A 137 -14.16 -19.36 10.35
C GLU A 137 -13.80 -19.70 8.89
N ILE A 138 -14.78 -20.13 8.10
CA ILE A 138 -14.61 -20.43 6.68
C ILE A 138 -14.20 -19.16 5.92
N GLY A 139 -14.96 -18.07 6.06
CA GLY A 139 -14.69 -16.82 5.38
C GLY A 139 -13.33 -16.21 5.77
N GLN A 140 -12.97 -16.29 7.05
CA GLN A 140 -11.66 -15.81 7.52
C GLN A 140 -10.51 -16.62 6.92
N ASN A 141 -10.64 -17.95 6.87
CA ASN A 141 -9.64 -18.82 6.26
C ASN A 141 -9.50 -18.57 4.77
N GLU A 142 -10.60 -18.45 4.02
CA GLU A 142 -10.59 -18.15 2.59
C GLU A 142 -9.90 -16.81 2.29
N LEU A 143 -10.18 -15.78 3.07
CA LEU A 143 -9.53 -14.47 2.95
C LEU A 143 -8.02 -14.55 3.24
N CYS A 144 -7.64 -15.24 4.33
CA CYS A 144 -6.24 -15.44 4.69
C CYS A 144 -5.47 -16.21 3.62
N GLU A 145 -6.08 -17.28 3.07
CA GLU A 145 -5.47 -18.05 1.99
C GLU A 145 -5.28 -17.21 0.71
N ALA A 146 -6.29 -16.44 0.30
CA ALA A 146 -6.20 -15.57 -0.87
C ALA A 146 -5.08 -14.52 -0.70
N ILE A 147 -5.03 -13.84 0.45
CA ILE A 147 -3.97 -12.87 0.75
C ILE A 147 -2.59 -13.53 0.76
N THR A 148 -2.47 -14.71 1.38
CA THR A 148 -1.21 -15.46 1.42
C THR A 148 -0.73 -15.85 0.03
N LYS A 149 -1.62 -16.35 -0.82
CA LYS A 149 -1.32 -16.68 -2.23
C LYS A 149 -0.86 -15.45 -3.00
N ALA A 150 -1.55 -14.32 -2.82
CA ALA A 150 -1.17 -13.05 -3.45
C ALA A 150 0.23 -12.59 -3.04
N LEU A 151 0.54 -12.63 -1.76
CA LEU A 151 1.87 -12.26 -1.24
C LEU A 151 2.98 -13.17 -1.79
N LEU A 152 2.75 -14.47 -1.85
CA LEU A 152 3.71 -15.43 -2.41
C LEU A 152 3.91 -15.21 -3.91
N ARG A 153 2.85 -14.97 -4.68
CA ARG A 153 2.96 -14.63 -6.11
C ARG A 153 3.75 -13.35 -6.32
N TYR A 154 3.42 -12.32 -5.55
CA TYR A 154 4.12 -11.03 -5.62
C TYR A 154 5.61 -11.17 -5.29
N LYS A 155 5.95 -11.88 -4.20
CA LYS A 155 7.33 -12.18 -3.82
C LYS A 155 8.09 -12.87 -4.96
N ASN A 156 7.52 -13.96 -5.51
CA ASN A 156 8.13 -14.72 -6.60
C ASN A 156 8.34 -13.85 -7.85
N SER A 157 7.41 -12.96 -8.16
CA SER A 157 7.55 -12.00 -9.27
C SER A 157 8.75 -11.07 -9.07
N LEU A 158 8.95 -10.53 -7.86
CA LEU A 158 10.09 -9.67 -7.54
C LEU A 158 11.42 -10.43 -7.65
N GLU A 159 11.50 -11.64 -7.11
CA GLU A 159 12.71 -12.46 -7.15
C GLU A 159 13.10 -12.84 -8.60
N ASN A 160 12.12 -13.14 -9.45
CA ASN A 160 12.37 -13.44 -10.86
C ASN A 160 12.83 -12.20 -11.64
N GLN A 161 12.28 -11.02 -11.34
CA GLN A 161 12.75 -9.76 -11.95
C GLN A 161 14.20 -9.44 -11.55
N GLN A 162 14.57 -9.69 -10.30
CA GLN A 162 15.96 -9.49 -9.85
C GLN A 162 16.94 -10.42 -10.56
N LYS A 163 16.58 -11.70 -10.75
CA LYS A 163 17.41 -12.68 -11.46
C LYS A 163 17.57 -12.39 -12.96
N ALA A 164 16.57 -11.72 -13.56
CA ALA A 164 16.63 -11.34 -14.98
C ALA A 164 17.46 -10.08 -15.24
N ASN A 165 17.70 -9.25 -14.22
CA ASN A 165 18.41 -7.97 -14.31
C ASN A 165 19.84 -8.03 -13.76
N GLY A 166 20.28 -9.14 -13.18
CA GLY A 166 21.64 -9.40 -12.67
C GLY A 166 22.37 -10.41 -13.53
#